data_82d3ef07d801c5d688f3e9a6ff80b8d5
#
_entry.id   82d3ef07d801c5d688f3e9a6ff80b8d5
#
_cell.length_a   1.000
_cell.length_b   1.000
_cell.length_c   1.000
_cell.angle_alpha   90.00
_cell.angle_beta   90.00
_cell.angle_gamma   90.00
#
_symmetry.space_group_name_H-M   'P 1'
#
loop_
_entity.id
_entity.type
_entity.pdbx_description
1 polymer ?
#
loop_
_entity_poly.entity_id
_entity_poly.type
_entity_poly.pdbx_seq_one_letter_code
_entity_poly.pdbx_strand_id
1 'polypeptide(L)'
;GLYGNQLLCEQDMLAGLHLRDPQNSHLLDMGCGRGRVAYHLASSTGGKVSGYNIDANQLESADLWAAECNMTDRLHFKVGNHHEPLDYESETFDGCYSVQAVWPFFKKEELDDHSKEMYRVLKPGARYGCSEYLLTPHFDWDNPEHVSLQNAFLPTLAATQSMYPADVCAALERAGFNIILSAPSKSAAWPICEQKRDLILTARKAIRALEKVRLM
;
A
#
# COMPACT_ATOMS: atom_id res chain seq x y z
N GLY A 1 -10.26 9.16 -16.11
CA GLY A 1 -9.08 8.33 -16.37
C GLY A 1 -8.59 7.61 -15.12
N LEU A 2 -7.60 6.76 -15.27
CA LEU A 2 -6.98 5.94 -14.19
C LEU A 2 -6.55 6.76 -12.96
N TYR A 3 -6.07 7.98 -13.17
CA TYR A 3 -5.64 8.88 -12.11
C TYR A 3 -6.78 9.34 -11.19
N GLY A 4 -7.96 9.64 -11.73
CA GLY A 4 -9.10 10.09 -10.92
C GLY A 4 -9.55 9.04 -9.91
N ASN A 5 -9.53 7.78 -10.31
CA ASN A 5 -9.94 6.67 -9.44
C ASN A 5 -8.93 6.42 -8.30
N GLN A 6 -7.65 6.59 -8.57
CA GLN A 6 -6.61 6.43 -7.55
C GLN A 6 -6.66 7.55 -6.51
N LEU A 7 -6.88 8.80 -6.96
CA LEU A 7 -7.08 9.94 -6.05
C LEU A 7 -8.29 9.75 -5.13
N LEU A 8 -9.39 9.19 -5.64
CA LEU A 8 -10.56 8.89 -4.80
C LEU A 8 -10.25 7.85 -3.73
N CYS A 9 -9.50 6.78 -4.07
CA CYS A 9 -9.06 5.80 -3.07
C CYS A 9 -8.17 6.43 -1.99
N GLU A 10 -7.31 7.37 -2.36
CA GLU A 10 -6.44 8.10 -1.43
C GLU A 10 -7.24 9.06 -0.55
N GLN A 11 -8.27 9.71 -1.09
CA GLN A 11 -9.19 10.55 -0.33
C GLN A 11 -10.02 9.73 0.66
N ASP A 12 -10.52 8.56 0.25
CA ASP A 12 -11.23 7.62 1.14
C ASP A 12 -10.31 7.15 2.28
N MET A 13 -9.04 6.85 1.95
CA MET A 13 -8.04 6.49 2.97
C MET A 13 -7.79 7.65 3.93
N LEU A 14 -7.55 8.86 3.41
CA LEU A 14 -7.35 10.05 4.24
C LEU A 14 -8.55 10.30 5.17
N ALA A 15 -9.76 10.18 4.66
CA ALA A 15 -10.98 10.29 5.47
C ALA A 15 -11.03 9.19 6.56
N GLY A 16 -10.59 7.96 6.21
CA GLY A 16 -10.51 6.83 7.13
C GLY A 16 -9.53 7.05 8.29
N LEU A 17 -8.45 7.80 8.08
CA LEU A 17 -7.48 8.15 9.12
C LEU A 17 -8.09 9.04 10.22
N HIS A 18 -9.15 9.77 9.93
CA HIS A 18 -9.92 10.58 10.90
C HIS A 18 -9.04 11.50 11.74
N LEU A 19 -8.19 12.27 11.07
CA LEU A 19 -7.24 13.18 11.70
C LEU A 19 -7.96 14.27 12.49
N ARG A 20 -7.55 14.49 13.75
CA ARG A 20 -8.14 15.52 14.63
C ARG A 20 -7.73 16.92 14.20
N ASP A 21 -6.49 17.08 13.81
CA ASP A 21 -5.92 18.35 13.34
C ASP A 21 -5.07 18.07 12.07
N PRO A 22 -5.71 18.06 10.88
CA PRO A 22 -5.03 17.72 9.65
C PRO A 22 -3.82 18.61 9.34
N GLN A 23 -3.89 19.92 9.63
CA GLN A 23 -2.82 20.88 9.30
C GLN A 23 -1.56 20.69 10.15
N ASN A 24 -1.72 20.20 11.37
CA ASN A 24 -0.61 19.93 12.29
C ASN A 24 -0.31 18.42 12.39
N SER A 25 -0.91 17.60 11.53
CA SER A 25 -0.68 16.17 11.54
C SER A 25 0.69 15.79 10.96
N HIS A 26 1.23 14.70 11.49
CA HIS A 26 2.40 14.03 10.96
C HIS A 26 2.03 12.58 10.60
N LEU A 27 2.03 12.26 9.32
CA LEU A 27 1.65 10.94 8.81
C LEU A 27 2.88 10.11 8.44
N LEU A 28 2.76 8.79 8.54
CA LEU A 28 3.73 7.83 8.03
C LEU A 28 3.18 7.14 6.77
N ASP A 29 3.92 7.22 5.66
CA ASP A 29 3.66 6.51 4.40
C ASP A 29 4.58 5.30 4.29
N MET A 30 4.04 4.11 4.54
CA MET A 30 4.79 2.86 4.49
C MET A 30 4.85 2.32 3.05
N GLY A 31 6.07 2.26 2.50
CA GLY A 31 6.27 1.90 1.10
C GLY A 31 5.90 3.04 0.15
N CYS A 32 6.35 4.24 0.48
CA CYS A 32 5.95 5.48 -0.20
C CYS A 32 6.38 5.57 -1.68
N GLY A 33 7.28 4.68 -2.14
CA GLY A 33 7.78 4.69 -3.50
C GLY A 33 8.40 6.04 -3.88
N ARG A 34 7.90 6.67 -4.94
CA ARG A 34 8.34 7.99 -5.40
C ARG A 34 7.57 9.15 -4.76
N GLY A 35 6.90 8.94 -3.64
CA GLY A 35 6.28 9.99 -2.83
C GLY A 35 4.96 10.58 -3.37
N ARG A 36 4.34 10.00 -4.39
CA ARG A 36 3.13 10.56 -5.01
C ARG A 36 1.94 10.61 -4.03
N VAL A 37 1.71 9.54 -3.27
CA VAL A 37 0.63 9.50 -2.27
C VAL A 37 0.95 10.46 -1.13
N ALA A 38 2.20 10.46 -0.66
CA ALA A 38 2.69 11.39 0.36
C ALA A 38 2.41 12.86 -0.03
N TYR A 39 2.76 13.24 -1.27
CA TYR A 39 2.48 14.56 -1.80
C TYR A 39 0.98 14.91 -1.78
N HIS A 40 0.13 13.98 -2.25
CA HIS A 40 -1.32 14.20 -2.28
C HIS A 40 -1.88 14.39 -0.87
N LEU A 41 -1.50 13.55 0.09
CA LEU A 41 -1.98 13.66 1.46
C LEU A 41 -1.45 14.91 2.17
N ALA A 42 -0.17 15.24 2.02
CA ALA A 42 0.40 16.46 2.57
C ALA A 42 -0.26 17.72 1.98
N SER A 43 -0.52 17.74 0.67
CA SER A 43 -1.22 18.84 0.00
C SER A 43 -2.67 18.98 0.47
N SER A 44 -3.36 17.87 0.70
CA SER A 44 -4.76 17.84 1.11
C SER A 44 -4.96 18.23 2.58
N THR A 45 -4.00 17.89 3.45
CA THR A 45 -4.09 18.16 4.89
C THR A 45 -3.42 19.48 5.29
N GLY A 46 -2.36 19.87 4.59
CA GLY A 46 -1.41 20.90 5.03
C GLY A 46 -0.39 20.38 6.03
N GLY A 47 -0.50 19.14 6.49
CA GLY A 47 0.38 18.49 7.46
C GLY A 47 1.67 17.93 6.84
N LYS A 48 2.42 17.18 7.64
CA LYS A 48 3.67 16.53 7.25
C LYS A 48 3.46 15.06 6.93
N VAL A 49 4.26 14.52 6.00
CA VAL A 49 4.33 13.09 5.71
C VAL A 49 5.79 12.64 5.72
N SER A 50 6.07 11.62 6.51
CA SER A 50 7.32 10.87 6.44
C SER A 50 7.09 9.63 5.57
N GLY A 51 7.79 9.55 4.45
CA GLY A 51 7.78 8.37 3.59
C GLY A 51 8.91 7.42 3.96
N TYR A 52 8.59 6.13 4.06
CA TYR A 52 9.54 5.07 4.38
C TYR A 52 9.56 4.04 3.26
N ASN A 53 10.71 3.77 2.66
CA ASN A 53 10.82 2.89 1.52
C ASN A 53 12.19 2.21 1.45
N ILE A 54 12.25 1.00 0.89
CA ILE A 54 13.49 0.23 0.79
C ILE A 54 14.38 0.67 -0.37
N ASP A 55 13.80 1.19 -1.45
CA ASP A 55 14.53 1.58 -2.66
C ASP A 55 14.99 3.05 -2.60
N ALA A 56 16.31 3.23 -2.39
CA ALA A 56 16.93 4.56 -2.31
C ALA A 56 16.76 5.38 -3.62
N ASN A 57 16.75 4.74 -4.80
CA ASN A 57 16.59 5.46 -6.07
C ASN A 57 15.18 6.04 -6.23
N GLN A 58 14.18 5.33 -5.68
CA GLN A 58 12.81 5.87 -5.65
C GLN A 58 12.72 7.07 -4.71
N LEU A 59 13.41 7.04 -3.56
CA LEU A 59 13.42 8.15 -2.62
C LEU A 59 14.19 9.35 -3.15
N GLU A 60 15.30 9.16 -3.86
CA GLU A 60 15.99 10.26 -4.54
C GLU A 60 15.02 10.98 -5.52
N SER A 61 14.23 10.20 -6.27
CA SER A 61 13.21 10.77 -7.15
C SER A 61 12.11 11.49 -6.37
N ALA A 62 11.74 11.00 -5.19
CA ALA A 62 10.73 11.61 -4.33
C ALA A 62 11.23 12.94 -3.74
N ASP A 63 12.49 13.01 -3.30
CA ASP A 63 13.13 14.22 -2.77
C ASP A 63 13.23 15.29 -3.86
N LEU A 64 13.67 14.93 -5.07
CA LEU A 64 13.72 15.85 -6.21
C LEU A 64 12.32 16.43 -6.52
N TRP A 65 11.31 15.57 -6.54
CA TRP A 65 9.94 16.02 -6.79
C TRP A 65 9.38 16.88 -5.66
N ALA A 66 9.67 16.56 -4.40
CA ALA A 66 9.30 17.40 -3.27
C ALA A 66 9.92 18.80 -3.37
N ALA A 67 11.18 18.90 -3.83
CA ALA A 67 11.85 20.18 -4.08
C ALA A 67 11.19 20.96 -5.23
N GLU A 68 10.90 20.31 -6.36
CA GLU A 68 10.20 20.93 -7.50
C GLU A 68 8.83 21.47 -7.12
N CYS A 69 8.12 20.78 -6.20
CA CYS A 69 6.81 21.17 -5.71
C CYS A 69 6.84 22.15 -4.51
N ASN A 70 8.02 22.56 -4.04
CA ASN A 70 8.21 23.39 -2.83
C ASN A 70 7.56 22.76 -1.57
N MET A 71 7.76 21.46 -1.37
CA MET A 71 7.17 20.66 -0.28
C MET A 71 8.23 20.05 0.66
N THR A 72 9.48 20.48 0.59
CA THR A 72 10.60 19.94 1.40
C THR A 72 10.44 20.19 2.90
N ASP A 73 9.60 21.12 3.30
CA ASP A 73 9.24 21.40 4.69
C ASP A 73 8.18 20.41 5.24
N ARG A 74 7.50 19.68 4.36
CA ARG A 74 6.37 18.77 4.70
C ARG A 74 6.62 17.32 4.32
N LEU A 75 7.44 17.07 3.30
CA LEU A 75 7.75 15.72 2.82
C LEU A 75 9.16 15.34 3.21
N HIS A 76 9.30 14.27 3.98
CA HIS A 76 10.58 13.74 4.41
C HIS A 76 10.66 12.26 4.08
N PHE A 77 11.70 11.84 3.37
CA PHE A 77 11.82 10.46 2.93
C PHE A 77 13.01 9.79 3.59
N LYS A 78 12.83 8.53 4.03
CA LYS A 78 13.82 7.74 4.71
C LYS A 78 13.93 6.36 4.11
N VAL A 79 15.16 5.96 3.78
CA VAL A 79 15.46 4.60 3.35
C VAL A 79 15.36 3.67 4.56
N GLY A 80 14.64 2.56 4.39
CA GLY A 80 14.59 1.51 5.40
C GLY A 80 13.78 0.31 4.96
N ASN A 81 13.96 -0.76 5.70
CA ASN A 81 13.31 -2.03 5.47
C ASN A 81 12.18 -2.22 6.49
N HIS A 82 10.94 -2.35 6.03
CA HIS A 82 9.78 -2.52 6.91
C HIS A 82 9.69 -3.91 7.58
N HIS A 83 10.61 -4.83 7.27
CA HIS A 83 10.82 -6.08 8.01
C HIS A 83 11.68 -5.88 9.27
N GLU A 84 12.25 -4.69 9.46
CA GLU A 84 13.05 -4.31 10.60
C GLU A 84 12.32 -3.30 11.48
N PRO A 85 12.70 -3.14 12.76
CA PRO A 85 12.15 -2.07 13.58
C PRO A 85 12.33 -0.71 12.94
N LEU A 86 11.29 0.10 12.95
CA LEU A 86 11.34 1.44 12.36
C LEU A 86 12.19 2.38 13.21
N ASP A 87 13.09 3.11 12.58
CA ASP A 87 13.91 4.12 13.24
C ASP A 87 13.08 5.42 13.46
N TYR A 88 12.02 5.27 14.26
CA TYR A 88 11.18 6.34 14.77
C TYR A 88 10.84 6.07 16.23
N GLU A 89 10.68 7.13 17.00
CA GLU A 89 10.22 7.05 18.39
C GLU A 89 8.78 6.53 18.46
N SER A 90 8.42 5.95 19.62
CA SER A 90 7.04 5.56 19.89
C SER A 90 6.12 6.79 19.85
N GLU A 91 4.85 6.59 19.47
CA GLU A 91 3.83 7.63 19.48
C GLU A 91 4.21 8.89 18.68
N THR A 92 4.91 8.71 17.56
CA THR A 92 5.35 9.82 16.69
C THR A 92 4.23 10.31 15.77
N PHE A 93 3.44 9.37 15.19
CA PHE A 93 2.57 9.70 14.06
C PHE A 93 1.10 9.82 14.46
N ASP A 94 0.42 10.80 13.85
CA ASP A 94 -1.02 11.04 13.97
C ASP A 94 -1.86 10.09 13.09
N GLY A 95 -1.21 9.39 12.17
CA GLY A 95 -1.77 8.36 11.31
C GLY A 95 -0.68 7.67 10.51
N CYS A 96 -0.94 6.43 10.13
CA CYS A 96 -0.09 5.67 9.24
C CYS A 96 -0.91 5.10 8.10
N TYR A 97 -0.32 4.96 6.92
CA TYR A 97 -0.99 4.32 5.80
C TYR A 97 -0.02 3.56 4.89
N SER A 98 -0.57 2.62 4.14
CA SER A 98 0.14 1.93 3.07
C SER A 98 -0.76 1.75 1.84
N VAL A 99 -0.19 1.90 0.65
CA VAL A 99 -0.90 1.74 -0.61
C VAL A 99 -0.16 0.78 -1.52
N GLN A 100 -0.60 -0.48 -1.56
CA GLN A 100 -0.05 -1.54 -2.41
C GLN A 100 1.45 -1.79 -2.16
N ALA A 101 1.88 -1.73 -0.90
CA ALA A 101 3.29 -1.64 -0.57
C ALA A 101 3.74 -2.48 0.64
N VAL A 102 2.84 -3.05 1.44
CA VAL A 102 3.22 -3.69 2.70
C VAL A 102 2.84 -5.17 2.73
N TRP A 103 1.57 -5.49 2.87
CA TRP A 103 1.15 -6.85 3.19
C TRP A 103 1.59 -7.93 2.19
N PRO A 104 1.62 -7.70 0.87
CA PRO A 104 2.08 -8.72 -0.07
C PRO A 104 3.57 -9.07 0.02
N PHE A 105 4.34 -8.32 0.79
CA PHE A 105 5.78 -8.51 0.97
C PHE A 105 6.13 -9.25 2.26
N PHE A 106 5.18 -9.42 3.19
CA PHE A 106 5.38 -10.14 4.43
C PHE A 106 4.98 -11.60 4.33
N LYS A 107 5.70 -12.47 5.04
CA LYS A 107 5.23 -13.81 5.35
C LYS A 107 4.24 -13.74 6.51
N LYS A 108 3.37 -14.75 6.60
CA LYS A 108 2.35 -14.79 7.64
C LYS A 108 2.93 -14.73 9.05
N GLU A 109 4.09 -15.32 9.25
CA GLU A 109 4.83 -15.36 10.52
C GLU A 109 5.39 -13.97 10.92
N GLU A 110 5.58 -13.08 9.96
CA GLU A 110 6.16 -11.75 10.16
C GLU A 110 5.10 -10.67 10.45
N LEU A 111 3.82 -10.99 10.24
CA LEU A 111 2.73 -10.01 10.36
C LEU A 111 2.60 -9.41 11.76
N ASP A 112 2.83 -10.21 12.80
CA ASP A 112 2.70 -9.79 14.19
C ASP A 112 3.74 -8.73 14.56
N ASP A 113 4.97 -8.91 14.12
CA ASP A 113 6.05 -7.98 14.45
C ASP A 113 5.88 -6.65 13.69
N HIS A 114 5.50 -6.71 12.41
CA HIS A 114 5.14 -5.50 11.68
C HIS A 114 3.94 -4.77 12.31
N SER A 115 2.89 -5.51 12.69
CA SER A 115 1.70 -4.91 13.30
C SER A 115 2.00 -4.23 14.65
N LYS A 116 2.88 -4.83 15.48
CA LYS A 116 3.36 -4.22 16.74
C LYS A 116 4.16 -2.94 16.48
N GLU A 117 4.99 -2.94 15.42
CA GLU A 117 5.77 -1.76 15.05
C GLU A 117 4.86 -0.61 14.60
N MET A 118 3.84 -0.90 13.79
CA MET A 118 2.82 0.11 13.41
C MET A 118 2.09 0.64 14.64
N TYR A 119 1.74 -0.24 15.58
CA TYR A 119 1.08 0.18 16.83
C TYR A 119 2.00 1.06 17.69
N ARG A 120 3.28 0.72 17.78
CA ARG A 120 4.28 1.45 18.58
C ARG A 120 4.47 2.88 18.10
N VAL A 121 4.61 3.09 16.79
CA VAL A 121 4.92 4.42 16.23
C VAL A 121 3.71 5.33 16.14
N LEU A 122 2.51 4.80 16.26
CA LEU A 122 1.26 5.58 16.24
C LEU A 122 0.94 6.15 17.62
N LYS A 123 0.50 7.40 17.65
CA LYS A 123 -0.05 8.03 18.86
C LYS A 123 -1.31 7.32 19.32
N PRO A 124 -1.64 7.35 20.64
CA PRO A 124 -2.88 6.80 21.15
C PRO A 124 -4.11 7.36 20.43
N GLY A 125 -4.94 6.46 19.90
CA GLY A 125 -6.14 6.80 19.12
C GLY A 125 -5.89 7.19 17.67
N ALA A 126 -4.64 7.18 17.19
CA ALA A 126 -4.32 7.31 15.79
C ALA A 126 -4.72 6.04 15.01
N ARG A 127 -4.90 6.16 13.69
CA ARG A 127 -5.36 5.08 12.84
C ARG A 127 -4.30 4.63 11.84
N TYR A 128 -4.33 3.33 11.55
CA TYR A 128 -3.62 2.75 10.41
C TYR A 128 -4.62 2.43 9.29
N GLY A 129 -4.40 2.99 8.11
CA GLY A 129 -5.17 2.72 6.90
C GLY A 129 -4.34 1.97 5.88
N CYS A 130 -4.89 0.93 5.24
CA CYS A 130 -4.19 0.24 4.16
C CYS A 130 -5.12 -0.06 2.98
N SER A 131 -4.55 0.01 1.78
CA SER A 131 -5.21 -0.39 0.53
C SER A 131 -4.30 -1.33 -0.22
N GLU A 132 -4.54 -2.63 -0.11
CA GLU A 132 -3.61 -3.68 -0.52
C GLU A 132 -4.28 -4.74 -1.39
N TYR A 133 -3.45 -5.50 -2.12
CA TYR A 133 -3.90 -6.69 -2.85
C TYR A 133 -3.91 -7.89 -1.90
N LEU A 134 -5.10 -8.35 -1.57
CA LEU A 134 -5.33 -9.52 -0.71
C LEU A 134 -6.18 -10.56 -1.43
N LEU A 135 -6.11 -11.81 -0.97
CA LEU A 135 -6.95 -12.88 -1.49
C LEU A 135 -8.42 -12.60 -1.20
N THR A 136 -9.27 -12.93 -2.15
CA THR A 136 -10.71 -12.91 -1.93
C THR A 136 -11.18 -14.21 -1.27
N PRO A 137 -12.36 -14.24 -0.62
CA PRO A 137 -12.94 -15.48 -0.06
C PRO A 137 -13.18 -16.58 -1.11
N HIS A 138 -13.15 -16.23 -2.39
CA HIS A 138 -13.35 -17.19 -3.49
C HIS A 138 -12.05 -17.85 -3.95
N PHE A 139 -10.90 -17.43 -3.45
CA PHE A 139 -9.65 -18.08 -3.76
C PHE A 139 -9.59 -19.43 -3.04
N ASP A 140 -9.25 -20.47 -3.79
CA ASP A 140 -9.18 -21.85 -3.32
C ASP A 140 -7.77 -22.39 -3.59
N TRP A 141 -7.06 -22.73 -2.52
CA TRP A 141 -5.70 -23.29 -2.59
C TRP A 141 -5.65 -24.69 -3.21
N ASP A 142 -6.76 -25.44 -3.17
CA ASP A 142 -6.87 -26.76 -3.77
C ASP A 142 -7.22 -26.69 -5.27
N ASN A 143 -7.54 -25.49 -5.76
CA ASN A 143 -7.78 -25.26 -7.18
C ASN A 143 -6.47 -24.90 -7.90
N PRO A 144 -5.96 -25.79 -8.79
CA PRO A 144 -4.68 -25.57 -9.47
C PRO A 144 -4.68 -24.35 -10.42
N GLU A 145 -5.85 -23.96 -10.93
CA GLU A 145 -5.96 -22.77 -11.77
C GLU A 145 -5.78 -21.49 -10.93
N HIS A 146 -6.40 -21.43 -9.74
CA HIS A 146 -6.22 -20.29 -8.81
C HIS A 146 -4.75 -20.15 -8.39
N VAL A 147 -4.12 -21.26 -8.01
CA VAL A 147 -2.69 -21.27 -7.63
C VAL A 147 -1.80 -20.86 -8.80
N SER A 148 -2.07 -21.36 -10.00
CA SER A 148 -1.32 -20.98 -11.20
C SER A 148 -1.44 -19.49 -11.52
N LEU A 149 -2.65 -18.91 -11.40
CA LEU A 149 -2.89 -17.49 -11.63
C LEU A 149 -2.17 -16.64 -10.58
N GLN A 150 -2.20 -17.03 -9.32
CA GLN A 150 -1.49 -16.35 -8.24
C GLN A 150 0.02 -16.36 -8.48
N ASN A 151 0.60 -17.53 -8.78
CA ASN A 151 2.04 -17.65 -9.05
C ASN A 151 2.50 -16.83 -10.26
N ALA A 152 1.62 -16.63 -11.24
CA ALA A 152 1.89 -15.73 -12.37
C ALA A 152 1.73 -14.24 -12.01
N PHE A 153 0.91 -13.92 -11.02
CA PHE A 153 0.60 -12.55 -10.64
C PHE A 153 1.62 -11.96 -9.63
N LEU A 154 2.01 -12.72 -8.60
CA LEU A 154 2.92 -12.26 -7.55
C LEU A 154 4.22 -11.62 -8.07
N PRO A 155 4.94 -12.23 -9.03
CA PRO A 155 6.16 -11.62 -9.57
C PRO A 155 5.94 -10.27 -10.25
N THR A 156 4.73 -10.02 -10.78
CA THR A 156 4.40 -8.73 -11.42
C THR A 156 4.28 -7.58 -10.43
N LEU A 157 4.08 -7.91 -9.15
CA LEU A 157 4.01 -6.96 -8.04
C LEU A 157 5.32 -6.93 -7.23
N ALA A 158 6.32 -7.73 -7.59
CA ALA A 158 7.48 -8.05 -6.77
C ALA A 158 7.10 -8.59 -5.37
N ALA A 159 5.89 -9.16 -5.24
CA ALA A 159 5.35 -9.68 -3.99
C ALA A 159 5.84 -11.10 -3.70
N THR A 160 5.92 -11.45 -2.42
CA THR A 160 6.42 -12.77 -1.98
C THR A 160 5.30 -13.77 -1.80
N GLN A 161 4.14 -13.33 -1.34
CA GLN A 161 2.98 -14.19 -1.13
C GLN A 161 1.68 -13.39 -1.13
N SER A 162 0.55 -14.11 -1.13
CA SER A 162 -0.77 -13.54 -0.90
C SER A 162 -1.36 -14.08 0.40
N MET A 163 -2.18 -13.26 1.05
CA MET A 163 -2.86 -13.62 2.29
C MET A 163 -4.30 -13.16 2.27
N TYR A 164 -5.10 -13.69 3.17
CA TYR A 164 -6.48 -13.25 3.34
C TYR A 164 -6.58 -12.00 4.22
N PRO A 165 -7.61 -11.16 4.05
CA PRO A 165 -7.87 -10.05 4.97
C PRO A 165 -7.95 -10.48 6.44
N ALA A 166 -8.49 -11.68 6.71
CA ALA A 166 -8.58 -12.22 8.05
C ALA A 166 -7.21 -12.42 8.73
N ASP A 167 -6.17 -12.83 7.99
CA ASP A 167 -4.82 -13.00 8.53
C ASP A 167 -4.24 -11.65 8.97
N VAL A 168 -4.42 -10.62 8.14
CA VAL A 168 -3.97 -9.25 8.43
C VAL A 168 -4.73 -8.66 9.62
N CYS A 169 -6.08 -8.76 9.61
CA CYS A 169 -6.90 -8.28 10.72
C CYS A 169 -6.51 -8.93 12.04
N ALA A 170 -6.32 -10.25 12.05
CA ALA A 170 -5.94 -10.97 13.27
C ALA A 170 -4.56 -10.53 13.79
N ALA A 171 -3.59 -10.25 12.93
CA ALA A 171 -2.28 -9.74 13.34
C ALA A 171 -2.39 -8.31 13.93
N LEU A 172 -3.16 -7.44 13.31
CA LEU A 172 -3.42 -6.10 13.82
C LEU A 172 -4.14 -6.13 15.18
N GLU A 173 -5.15 -7.00 15.35
CA GLU A 173 -5.85 -7.18 16.64
C GLU A 173 -4.91 -7.68 17.73
N ARG A 174 -4.03 -8.64 17.44
CA ARG A 174 -3.01 -9.11 18.40
C ARG A 174 -2.01 -8.01 18.80
N ALA A 175 -1.75 -7.07 17.91
CA ALA A 175 -0.91 -5.89 18.21
C ALA A 175 -1.63 -4.83 19.06
N GLY A 176 -2.96 -4.90 19.20
CA GLY A 176 -3.77 -3.96 20.00
C GLY A 176 -4.67 -3.04 19.20
N PHE A 177 -4.75 -3.18 17.87
CA PHE A 177 -5.68 -2.41 17.05
C PHE A 177 -7.12 -2.93 17.17
N ASN A 178 -8.07 -2.00 17.08
CA ASN A 178 -9.47 -2.32 16.86
C ASN A 178 -9.78 -2.18 15.37
N ILE A 179 -10.25 -3.23 14.72
CA ILE A 179 -10.61 -3.20 13.29
C ILE A 179 -11.91 -2.42 13.11
N ILE A 180 -11.84 -1.26 12.50
CA ILE A 180 -13.01 -0.40 12.24
C ILE A 180 -13.68 -0.78 10.93
N LEU A 181 -12.88 -1.09 9.90
CA LEU A 181 -13.35 -1.46 8.57
C LEU A 181 -12.37 -2.42 7.91
N SER A 182 -12.88 -3.54 7.44
CA SER A 182 -12.18 -4.45 6.53
C SER A 182 -13.17 -4.85 5.44
N ALA A 183 -13.00 -4.30 4.25
CA ALA A 183 -13.89 -4.54 3.13
C ALA A 183 -13.15 -4.42 1.79
N PRO A 184 -13.64 -5.08 0.72
CA PRO A 184 -13.21 -4.77 -0.63
C PRO A 184 -13.43 -3.28 -0.92
N SER A 185 -12.46 -2.63 -1.56
CA SER A 185 -12.63 -1.23 -1.98
C SER A 185 -13.86 -1.10 -2.85
N LYS A 186 -14.84 -0.31 -2.40
CA LYS A 186 -16.05 0.04 -3.16
C LYS A 186 -15.84 1.29 -4.01
N SER A 187 -14.73 1.97 -3.79
CA SER A 187 -14.39 3.15 -4.56
C SER A 187 -14.09 2.76 -5.99
N ALA A 188 -14.00 3.73 -6.82
CA ALA A 188 -13.72 3.65 -8.25
C ALA A 188 -12.49 2.80 -8.68
N ALA A 189 -11.87 2.04 -7.77
CA ALA A 189 -10.90 1.00 -8.10
C ALA A 189 -11.52 -0.18 -8.89
N TRP A 190 -12.83 -0.42 -8.74
CA TRP A 190 -13.51 -1.46 -9.51
C TRP A 190 -13.40 -1.28 -11.04
N PRO A 191 -13.64 -0.10 -11.62
CA PRO A 191 -13.39 0.14 -13.04
C PRO A 191 -11.92 0.00 -13.44
N ILE A 192 -10.98 0.32 -12.54
CA ILE A 192 -9.55 0.09 -12.78
C ILE A 192 -9.24 -1.40 -12.86
N CYS A 193 -9.83 -2.22 -12.00
CA CYS A 193 -9.66 -3.66 -12.03
C CYS A 193 -10.25 -4.27 -13.31
N GLU A 194 -11.40 -3.80 -13.78
CA GLU A 194 -11.98 -4.22 -15.05
C GLU A 194 -11.13 -3.76 -16.25
N GLN A 195 -10.66 -2.53 -16.27
CA GLN A 195 -9.76 -2.03 -17.31
C GLN A 195 -8.43 -2.78 -17.31
N LYS A 196 -7.85 -3.09 -16.15
CA LYS A 196 -6.65 -3.93 -16.06
C LYS A 196 -6.92 -5.36 -16.54
N ARG A 197 -8.11 -5.90 -16.27
CA ARG A 197 -8.50 -7.21 -16.77
C ARG A 197 -8.51 -7.23 -18.31
N ASP A 198 -9.05 -6.21 -18.94
CA ASP A 198 -9.06 -6.07 -20.39
C ASP A 198 -7.63 -5.85 -20.94
N LEU A 199 -6.80 -5.10 -20.25
CA LEU A 199 -5.39 -4.90 -20.60
C LEU A 199 -4.61 -6.22 -20.47
N ILE A 200 -4.82 -6.99 -19.41
CA ILE A 200 -4.19 -8.31 -19.21
C ILE A 200 -4.69 -9.31 -20.25
N LEU A 201 -5.98 -9.30 -20.58
CA LEU A 201 -6.53 -10.15 -21.63
C LEU A 201 -6.00 -9.77 -23.01
N THR A 202 -5.82 -8.47 -23.29
CA THR A 202 -5.23 -7.97 -24.54
C THR A 202 -3.74 -8.31 -24.61
N ALA A 203 -2.99 -8.13 -23.51
CA ALA A 203 -1.59 -8.53 -23.42
C ALA A 203 -1.41 -10.05 -23.58
N ARG A 204 -2.27 -10.87 -22.96
CA ARG A 204 -2.26 -12.34 -23.16
C ARG A 204 -2.56 -12.75 -24.60
N LYS A 205 -3.47 -12.06 -25.29
CA LYS A 205 -3.74 -12.30 -26.71
C LYS A 205 -2.52 -11.93 -27.57
N ALA A 206 -1.83 -10.82 -27.27
CA ALA A 206 -0.62 -10.41 -27.95
C ALA A 206 0.56 -11.40 -27.69
N ILE A 207 0.73 -11.85 -26.44
CA ILE A 207 1.75 -12.85 -26.08
C ILE A 207 1.49 -14.17 -26.81
N ARG A 208 0.25 -14.67 -26.81
CA ARG A 208 -0.11 -15.90 -27.54
C ARG A 208 0.05 -15.75 -29.06
N ALA A 209 -0.15 -14.56 -29.61
CA ALA A 209 0.13 -14.29 -31.03
C ALA A 209 1.62 -14.31 -31.32
N LEU A 210 2.47 -13.76 -30.44
CA LEU A 210 3.94 -13.79 -30.55
C LEU A 210 4.50 -15.20 -30.38
N GLU A 211 3.93 -16.02 -29.49
CA GLU A 211 4.32 -17.42 -29.33
C GLU A 211 4.01 -18.24 -30.59
N LYS A 212 2.86 -18.00 -31.24
CA LYS A 212 2.54 -18.66 -32.51
C LYS A 212 3.47 -18.28 -33.65
N VAL A 213 3.95 -17.03 -33.69
CA VAL A 213 4.93 -16.56 -34.71
C VAL A 213 6.32 -17.14 -34.46
N ARG A 214 6.69 -17.49 -33.22
CA ARG A 214 7.99 -18.08 -32.86
C ARG A 214 8.09 -19.58 -33.16
N LEU A 215 6.96 -20.24 -33.42
CA LEU A 215 6.84 -21.67 -33.74
C LEU A 215 6.65 -21.93 -35.26
N MET A 216 6.64 -20.88 -36.07
CA MET A 216 6.73 -20.95 -37.54
C MET A 216 8.13 -20.59 -38.03
#